data_c9530f2bf44f395e3f4eb674508db910
#
_entry.id   c9530f2bf44f395e3f4eb674508db910
#
_cell.length_a   1.000
_cell.length_b   1.000
_cell.length_c   1.000
_cell.angle_alpha   90.00
_cell.angle_beta   90.00
_cell.angle_gamma   90.00
#
_symmetry.space_group_name_H-M   'P 1'
#
loop_
_entity.id
_entity.type
_entity.pdbx_description
1 polymer ?
#
loop_
_entity_poly.entity_id
_entity_poly.type
_entity_poly.pdbx_seq_one_letter_code
_entity_poly.pdbx_strand_id
1 'polypeptide(L)'
;DLDIAVYLANSKCRQVISQGQLNYFKRENAPEGATEYCLGGCKAKKECPYDCEKLYVNTLKHLPKKAIKGAWPQSRLIADSIVTIPKLYEAMKTTRYGKCVFLSDNDVVDYQITTMLFENGINSTLTMTAFSGPSYRETRVRGALGELVCNMGENKIVLHIFGKKAKKIRLHKRLDAHGGGDKRLMEYFAKDKL
;
A
#
# COMPACT_ATOMS: atom_id res chain seq x y z
N ASP A 1 -4.86 -3.83 8.30
CA ASP A 1 -4.19 -5.11 7.95
C ASP A 1 -4.16 -6.06 9.14
N LEU A 2 -3.87 -5.59 10.35
CA LEU A 2 -3.95 -6.42 11.57
C LEU A 2 -5.38 -6.93 11.82
N ASP A 3 -6.38 -6.11 11.54
CA ASP A 3 -7.79 -6.45 11.60
C ASP A 3 -8.16 -7.67 10.74
N ILE A 4 -7.59 -7.76 9.53
CA ILE A 4 -7.77 -8.93 8.65
C ILE A 4 -7.24 -10.21 9.31
N ALA A 5 -6.11 -10.14 10.00
CA ALA A 5 -5.54 -11.29 10.69
C ALA A 5 -6.44 -11.75 11.86
N VAL A 6 -6.96 -10.82 12.65
CA VAL A 6 -7.92 -11.10 13.74
C VAL A 6 -9.21 -11.72 13.17
N TYR A 7 -9.72 -11.15 12.10
CA TYR A 7 -10.92 -11.66 11.43
C TYR A 7 -10.73 -13.11 10.92
N LEU A 8 -9.60 -13.38 10.25
CA LEU A 8 -9.32 -14.72 9.71
C LEU A 8 -9.02 -15.74 10.81
N ALA A 9 -8.37 -15.32 11.90
CA ALA A 9 -8.13 -16.18 13.05
C ALA A 9 -9.44 -16.49 13.84
N ASN A 10 -10.44 -15.64 13.73
CA ASN A 10 -11.69 -15.71 14.48
C ASN A 10 -11.46 -15.94 15.98
N SER A 11 -10.49 -15.22 16.56
CA SER A 11 -10.06 -15.38 17.95
C SER A 11 -9.40 -14.11 18.46
N LYS A 12 -9.36 -13.93 19.77
CA LYS A 12 -8.63 -12.83 20.40
C LYS A 12 -7.12 -13.03 20.27
N CYS A 13 -6.41 -11.96 20.00
CA CYS A 13 -4.96 -11.96 20.00
C CYS A 13 -4.43 -11.96 21.45
N ARG A 14 -3.64 -12.96 21.79
CA ARG A 14 -3.04 -13.13 23.13
C ARG A 14 -1.67 -12.46 23.24
N GLN A 15 -0.89 -12.50 22.18
CA GLN A 15 0.47 -11.99 22.17
C GLN A 15 0.83 -11.40 20.82
N VAL A 16 1.56 -10.29 20.84
CA VAL A 16 2.11 -9.64 19.65
C VAL A 16 3.60 -9.44 19.85
N ILE A 17 4.38 -9.81 18.84
CA ILE A 17 5.81 -9.49 18.74
C ILE A 17 5.98 -8.74 17.44
N SER A 18 6.59 -7.56 17.50
CA SER A 18 6.79 -6.74 16.32
C SER A 18 8.20 -6.18 16.28
N GLN A 19 8.83 -6.27 15.11
CA GLN A 19 10.16 -5.71 14.83
C GLN A 19 10.10 -4.93 13.53
N GLY A 20 10.60 -3.72 13.55
CA GLY A 20 10.67 -2.87 12.38
C GLY A 20 11.69 -1.77 12.56
N GLN A 21 12.18 -1.23 11.47
CA GLN A 21 13.17 -0.15 11.48
C GLN A 21 12.92 0.81 10.32
N LEU A 22 13.31 2.06 10.54
CA LEU A 22 13.60 3.00 9.48
C LEU A 22 15.07 2.81 9.13
N ASN A 23 15.35 2.21 7.98
CA ASN A 23 16.71 1.79 7.63
C ASN A 23 17.25 2.50 6.38
N TYR A 24 16.41 2.69 5.40
CA TYR A 24 16.81 3.19 4.09
C TYR A 24 16.46 4.66 3.87
N PHE A 25 15.25 5.10 4.21
CA PHE A 25 14.80 6.48 3.97
C PHE A 25 15.29 7.44 5.06
N LYS A 26 16.61 7.52 5.19
CA LYS A 26 17.34 8.37 6.13
C LYS A 26 18.27 9.34 5.40
N ARG A 27 18.61 10.42 6.08
CA ARG A 27 19.52 11.46 5.57
C ARG A 27 20.90 10.90 5.16
N GLU A 28 21.42 9.95 5.91
CA GLU A 28 22.72 9.31 5.64
C GLU A 28 22.75 8.50 4.32
N ASN A 29 21.60 8.09 3.82
CA ASN A 29 21.44 7.36 2.56
C ASN A 29 21.02 8.28 1.40
N ALA A 30 20.97 9.57 1.62
CA ALA A 30 20.68 10.51 0.54
C ALA A 30 21.76 10.46 -0.53
N PRO A 31 21.42 10.36 -1.82
CA PRO A 31 22.41 10.35 -2.88
C PRO A 31 23.16 11.70 -2.92
N GLU A 32 24.41 11.67 -3.37
CA GLU A 32 25.22 12.87 -3.51
C GLU A 32 24.52 13.91 -4.40
N GLY A 33 24.50 15.15 -3.94
CA GLY A 33 23.83 16.25 -4.62
C GLY A 33 22.31 16.25 -4.51
N ALA A 34 21.76 15.46 -3.58
CA ALA A 34 20.35 15.54 -3.23
C ALA A 34 20.01 16.90 -2.62
N THR A 35 18.86 17.45 -2.98
CA THR A 35 18.32 18.70 -2.44
C THR A 35 17.05 18.43 -1.65
N GLU A 36 16.63 19.38 -0.80
CA GLU A 36 15.42 19.22 0.04
C GLU A 36 14.18 18.89 -0.81
N TYR A 37 14.07 19.50 -1.98
CA TYR A 37 13.01 19.22 -2.96
C TYR A 37 13.59 18.65 -4.24
N CYS A 38 12.97 17.62 -4.81
CA CYS A 38 13.40 17.00 -6.07
C CYS A 38 13.54 18.01 -7.24
N LEU A 39 12.64 19.01 -7.27
CA LEU A 39 12.66 20.09 -8.28
C LEU A 39 13.63 21.23 -7.95
N GLY A 40 14.33 21.18 -6.83
CA GLY A 40 15.28 22.19 -6.38
C GLY A 40 16.70 22.06 -6.96
N GLY A 41 16.85 21.43 -8.12
CA GLY A 41 18.18 21.24 -8.75
C GLY A 41 18.92 19.99 -8.27
N CYS A 42 18.21 18.97 -7.80
CA CYS A 42 18.78 17.70 -7.36
C CYS A 42 19.64 17.06 -8.48
N LYS A 43 20.93 16.86 -8.22
CA LYS A 43 21.86 16.25 -9.18
C LYS A 43 21.60 14.75 -9.38
N ALA A 44 21.10 14.08 -8.35
CA ALA A 44 20.78 12.65 -8.40
C ALA A 44 19.47 12.31 -9.14
N LYS A 45 18.71 13.30 -9.60
CA LYS A 45 17.38 13.15 -10.18
C LYS A 45 17.31 12.08 -11.27
N LYS A 46 18.31 12.01 -12.16
CA LYS A 46 18.33 11.07 -13.28
C LYS A 46 18.34 9.62 -12.81
N GLU A 47 19.14 9.29 -11.81
CA GLU A 47 19.34 7.93 -11.32
C GLU A 47 18.38 7.56 -10.18
N CYS A 48 17.85 8.56 -9.45
CA CYS A 48 16.99 8.34 -8.29
C CYS A 48 15.64 7.69 -8.70
N PRO A 49 15.31 6.50 -8.18
CA PRO A 49 14.02 5.87 -8.45
C PRO A 49 12.85 6.58 -7.76
N TYR A 50 13.12 7.39 -6.73
CA TYR A 50 12.13 8.12 -5.93
C TYR A 50 11.94 9.56 -6.39
N ASP A 51 12.46 9.93 -7.55
CA ASP A 51 12.25 11.28 -8.10
C ASP A 51 10.76 11.56 -8.30
N CYS A 52 10.28 12.69 -7.77
CA CYS A 52 8.85 13.01 -7.77
C CYS A 52 8.24 13.16 -9.17
N GLU A 53 9.00 13.58 -10.19
CA GLU A 53 8.50 13.61 -11.57
C GLU A 53 8.32 12.20 -12.12
N LYS A 54 9.26 11.28 -11.82
CA LYS A 54 9.12 9.86 -12.21
C LYS A 54 7.86 9.27 -11.61
N LEU A 55 7.63 9.52 -10.31
CA LEU A 55 6.50 8.94 -9.58
C LEU A 55 5.15 9.55 -9.97
N TYR A 56 5.07 10.88 -10.16
CA TYR A 56 3.78 11.56 -10.27
C TYR A 56 3.46 12.08 -11.67
N VAL A 57 4.45 12.39 -12.50
CA VAL A 57 4.23 12.93 -13.84
C VAL A 57 4.42 11.86 -14.90
N ASN A 58 5.55 11.12 -14.86
CA ASN A 58 5.84 10.14 -15.89
C ASN A 58 4.85 8.97 -15.92
N THR A 59 4.32 8.58 -14.75
CA THR A 59 3.27 7.57 -14.64
C THR A 59 1.98 7.95 -15.38
N LEU A 60 1.69 9.25 -15.53
CA LEU A 60 0.52 9.72 -16.26
C LEU A 60 0.66 9.59 -17.78
N LYS A 61 1.88 9.53 -18.32
CA LYS A 61 2.12 9.47 -19.77
C LYS A 61 1.48 8.25 -20.46
N HIS A 62 1.26 7.20 -19.68
CA HIS A 62 0.67 5.94 -20.15
C HIS A 62 -0.84 5.85 -19.92
N LEU A 63 -1.45 6.88 -19.30
CA LEU A 63 -2.87 6.89 -19.02
C LEU A 63 -3.66 7.61 -20.13
N PRO A 64 -4.86 7.11 -20.49
CA PRO A 64 -5.74 7.85 -21.38
C PRO A 64 -6.18 9.17 -20.73
N LYS A 65 -6.36 10.23 -21.53
CA LYS A 65 -6.71 11.59 -21.04
C LYS A 65 -7.86 11.61 -20.04
N LYS A 66 -8.88 10.76 -20.22
CA LYS A 66 -10.03 10.65 -19.32
C LYS A 66 -9.62 10.11 -17.93
N ALA A 67 -8.66 9.20 -17.87
CA ALA A 67 -8.18 8.61 -16.63
C ALA A 67 -7.26 9.55 -15.83
N ILE A 68 -6.62 10.52 -16.50
CA ILE A 68 -5.72 11.49 -15.85
C ILE A 68 -6.50 12.38 -14.87
N LYS A 69 -7.72 12.79 -15.22
CA LYS A 69 -8.50 13.73 -14.40
C LYS A 69 -8.65 13.32 -12.94
N GLY A 70 -8.87 12.04 -12.67
CA GLY A 70 -9.02 11.51 -11.31
C GLY A 70 -7.87 10.58 -10.90
N ALA A 71 -6.70 10.67 -11.56
CA ALA A 71 -5.60 9.76 -11.29
C ALA A 71 -5.18 9.78 -9.82
N TRP A 72 -5.07 8.62 -9.25
CA TRP A 72 -4.53 8.41 -7.92
C TRP A 72 -3.09 7.88 -8.02
N PRO A 73 -2.12 8.34 -7.22
CA PRO A 73 -2.25 9.28 -6.08
C PRO A 73 -2.24 10.78 -6.44
N GLN A 74 -2.12 11.15 -7.70
CA GLN A 74 -1.92 12.53 -8.16
C GLN A 74 -3.01 13.51 -7.68
N SER A 75 -4.26 13.07 -7.64
CA SER A 75 -5.37 13.89 -7.12
C SER A 75 -5.20 14.27 -5.64
N ARG A 76 -4.42 13.51 -4.88
CA ARG A 76 -4.12 13.82 -3.47
C ARG A 76 -3.04 14.87 -3.30
N LEU A 77 -2.11 14.96 -4.27
CA LEU A 77 -1.06 15.99 -4.24
C LEU A 77 -1.62 17.40 -4.37
N ILE A 78 -2.66 17.54 -5.20
CA ILE A 78 -3.24 18.85 -5.55
C ILE A 78 -4.51 19.18 -4.79
N ALA A 79 -5.00 18.29 -3.92
CA ALA A 79 -6.28 18.41 -3.22
C ALA A 79 -7.46 18.76 -4.15
N ASP A 80 -7.42 18.29 -5.40
CA ASP A 80 -8.39 18.57 -6.45
C ASP A 80 -8.72 17.29 -7.23
N SER A 81 -9.94 17.18 -7.71
CA SER A 81 -10.38 16.05 -8.55
C SER A 81 -9.88 16.13 -9.99
N ILE A 82 -9.42 17.31 -10.44
CA ILE A 82 -8.95 17.53 -11.80
C ILE A 82 -7.43 17.65 -11.82
N VAL A 83 -6.78 16.52 -12.09
CA VAL A 83 -5.32 16.44 -12.23
C VAL A 83 -4.87 17.10 -13.52
N THR A 84 -3.92 18.03 -13.41
CA THR A 84 -3.21 18.62 -14.56
C THR A 84 -1.72 18.68 -14.26
N ILE A 85 -0.87 18.58 -15.29
CA ILE A 85 0.58 18.62 -15.13
C ILE A 85 1.07 19.91 -14.46
N PRO A 86 0.59 21.12 -14.83
CA PRO A 86 0.99 22.35 -14.15
C PRO A 86 0.65 22.34 -12.64
N LYS A 87 -0.54 21.88 -12.25
CA LYS A 87 -0.92 21.75 -10.83
C LYS A 87 -0.02 20.79 -10.07
N LEU A 88 0.40 19.68 -10.70
CA LEU A 88 1.33 18.74 -10.08
C LEU A 88 2.71 19.35 -9.86
N TYR A 89 3.24 20.08 -10.84
CA TYR A 89 4.52 20.77 -10.67
C TYR A 89 4.46 21.80 -9.55
N GLU A 90 3.37 22.55 -9.44
CA GLU A 90 3.20 23.50 -8.34
C GLU A 90 3.10 22.80 -6.98
N ALA A 91 2.33 21.74 -6.90
CA ALA A 91 2.24 20.93 -5.69
C ALA A 91 3.59 20.32 -5.29
N MET A 92 4.38 19.83 -6.24
CA MET A 92 5.70 19.27 -5.96
C MET A 92 6.74 20.32 -5.55
N LYS A 93 6.53 21.62 -5.85
CA LYS A 93 7.39 22.69 -5.36
C LYS A 93 7.07 23.10 -3.93
N THR A 94 5.80 23.03 -3.53
CA THR A 94 5.30 23.70 -2.33
C THR A 94 4.85 22.74 -1.23
N THR A 95 4.63 21.46 -1.55
CA THR A 95 4.12 20.47 -0.60
C THR A 95 5.13 19.38 -0.28
N ARG A 96 4.84 18.60 0.77
CA ARG A 96 5.64 17.44 1.18
C ARG A 96 5.88 16.41 0.06
N TYR A 97 5.01 16.34 -0.93
CA TYR A 97 5.12 15.36 -2.03
C TYR A 97 6.30 15.61 -2.97
N GLY A 98 6.86 16.80 -2.97
CA GLY A 98 8.10 17.10 -3.71
C GLY A 98 9.37 17.02 -2.88
N LYS A 99 9.27 16.84 -1.56
CA LYS A 99 10.44 16.65 -0.69
C LYS A 99 11.21 15.38 -1.04
N CYS A 100 12.51 15.45 -0.86
CA CYS A 100 13.35 14.26 -0.98
C CYS A 100 13.00 13.25 0.11
N VAL A 101 12.75 12.01 -0.25
CA VAL A 101 12.38 10.94 0.69
C VAL A 101 13.47 10.64 1.74
N PHE A 102 14.73 10.95 1.42
CA PHE A 102 15.86 10.79 2.32
C PHE A 102 16.08 12.00 3.25
N LEU A 103 15.62 13.19 2.84
CA LEU A 103 15.78 14.44 3.59
C LEU A 103 14.51 14.89 4.27
N SER A 104 13.44 14.10 4.17
CA SER A 104 12.24 14.31 4.95
C SER A 104 12.48 13.91 6.42
N ASP A 105 11.66 14.45 7.29
CA ASP A 105 11.64 14.19 8.73
C ASP A 105 10.85 12.90 9.08
N ASN A 106 11.06 11.84 8.29
CA ASN A 106 10.39 10.57 8.47
C ASN A 106 10.93 9.84 9.69
N ASP A 107 10.04 9.45 10.60
CA ASP A 107 10.32 8.71 11.83
C ASP A 107 9.63 7.34 11.89
N VAL A 108 8.94 6.94 10.81
CA VAL A 108 8.25 5.66 10.74
C VAL A 108 9.10 4.60 10.05
N VAL A 109 8.81 3.35 10.36
CA VAL A 109 9.54 2.19 9.81
C VAL A 109 9.35 2.08 8.29
N ASP A 110 10.39 1.66 7.55
CA ASP A 110 10.31 1.33 6.13
C ASP A 110 10.16 -0.18 5.88
N TYR A 111 10.37 -0.99 6.91
CA TYR A 111 9.92 -2.39 6.96
C TYR A 111 9.55 -2.81 8.38
N GLN A 112 8.62 -3.75 8.50
CA GLN A 112 8.14 -4.28 9.77
C GLN A 112 7.64 -5.71 9.61
N ILE A 113 7.96 -6.55 10.58
CA ILE A 113 7.40 -7.89 10.72
C ILE A 113 6.66 -7.94 12.06
N THR A 114 5.40 -8.33 12.03
CA THR A 114 4.56 -8.48 13.23
C THR A 114 4.02 -9.89 13.28
N THR A 115 4.33 -10.60 14.34
CA THR A 115 3.79 -11.94 14.61
C THR A 115 2.76 -11.85 15.72
N MET A 116 1.61 -12.50 15.51
CA MET A 116 0.49 -12.54 16.44
C MET A 116 0.19 -13.99 16.81
N LEU A 117 0.00 -14.25 18.09
CA LEU A 117 -0.48 -15.53 18.61
C LEU A 117 -1.90 -15.33 19.16
N PHE A 118 -2.83 -16.15 18.69
CA PHE A 118 -4.23 -16.10 19.09
C PHE A 118 -4.56 -17.14 20.16
N GLU A 119 -5.63 -16.90 20.94
CA GLU A 119 -6.05 -17.78 22.04
C GLU A 119 -6.38 -19.20 21.57
N ASN A 120 -6.87 -19.36 20.35
CA ASN A 120 -7.16 -20.65 19.73
C ASN A 120 -5.92 -21.38 19.15
N GLY A 121 -4.69 -20.85 19.40
CA GLY A 121 -3.45 -21.44 18.94
C GLY A 121 -3.03 -21.09 17.51
N ILE A 122 -3.83 -20.33 16.77
CA ILE A 122 -3.45 -19.86 15.43
C ILE A 122 -2.33 -18.82 15.55
N ASN A 123 -1.37 -18.89 14.63
CA ASN A 123 -0.32 -17.90 14.46
C ASN A 123 -0.52 -17.14 13.15
N SER A 124 -0.25 -15.85 13.17
CA SER A 124 -0.24 -15.00 11.98
C SER A 124 1.01 -14.15 11.94
N THR A 125 1.55 -13.94 10.75
CA THR A 125 2.67 -13.01 10.51
C THR A 125 2.25 -12.00 9.46
N LEU A 126 2.39 -10.73 9.77
CA LEU A 126 2.25 -9.61 8.84
C LEU A 126 3.63 -9.06 8.53
N THR A 127 3.95 -8.97 7.24
CA THR A 127 5.13 -8.26 6.74
C THR A 127 4.70 -7.01 6.01
N MET A 128 5.15 -5.86 6.46
CA MET A 128 5.02 -4.57 5.79
C MET A 128 6.39 -4.14 5.26
N THR A 129 6.44 -3.66 4.04
CA THR A 129 7.66 -3.13 3.44
C THR A 129 7.36 -2.00 2.46
N ALA A 130 8.23 -0.99 2.44
CA ALA A 130 8.22 0.08 1.45
C ALA A 130 8.90 -0.32 0.12
N PHE A 131 9.49 -1.53 0.03
CA PHE A 131 10.35 -1.97 -1.08
C PHE A 131 9.68 -2.99 -2.00
N SER A 132 8.37 -3.08 -2.00
CA SER A 132 7.64 -3.96 -2.92
C SER A 132 7.34 -3.22 -4.23
N GLY A 133 7.52 -3.90 -5.38
CA GLY A 133 7.17 -3.34 -6.68
C GLY A 133 5.67 -3.07 -6.80
N PRO A 134 4.80 -4.07 -6.77
CA PRO A 134 3.36 -3.86 -6.74
C PRO A 134 2.87 -3.52 -5.33
N SER A 135 2.07 -2.46 -5.21
CA SER A 135 1.45 -2.09 -3.93
C SER A 135 0.10 -2.79 -3.75
N TYR A 136 0.13 -4.04 -3.31
CA TYR A 136 -1.07 -4.79 -2.97
C TYR A 136 -0.83 -5.74 -1.79
N ARG A 137 -1.92 -6.31 -1.28
CA ARG A 137 -1.85 -7.32 -0.21
C ARG A 137 -1.87 -8.72 -0.78
N GLU A 138 -0.95 -9.54 -0.32
CA GLU A 138 -1.04 -10.99 -0.45
C GLU A 138 -1.38 -11.59 0.91
N THR A 139 -2.34 -12.50 0.93
CA THR A 139 -2.72 -13.23 2.14
C THR A 139 -2.66 -14.72 1.86
N ARG A 140 -1.97 -15.44 2.71
CA ARG A 140 -1.85 -16.89 2.61
C ARG A 140 -2.33 -17.53 3.91
N VAL A 141 -3.35 -18.38 3.80
CA VAL A 141 -3.89 -19.11 4.94
C VAL A 141 -3.60 -20.59 4.75
N ARG A 142 -2.91 -21.18 5.72
CA ARG A 142 -2.53 -22.60 5.71
C ARG A 142 -3.30 -23.34 6.79
N GLY A 143 -3.87 -24.49 6.41
CA GLY A 143 -4.61 -25.36 7.32
C GLY A 143 -4.24 -26.82 7.08
N ALA A 144 -4.71 -27.71 7.94
CA ALA A 144 -4.42 -29.14 7.88
C ALA A 144 -4.91 -29.82 6.59
N LEU A 145 -5.90 -29.25 5.89
CA LEU A 145 -6.50 -29.83 4.69
C LEU A 145 -6.09 -29.12 3.39
N GLY A 146 -5.34 -28.02 3.47
CA GLY A 146 -4.96 -27.25 2.29
C GLY A 146 -4.53 -25.82 2.58
N GLU A 147 -4.45 -25.03 1.52
CA GLU A 147 -3.98 -23.66 1.55
C GLU A 147 -4.88 -22.74 0.71
N LEU A 148 -5.09 -21.53 1.19
CA LEU A 148 -5.65 -20.42 0.42
C LEU A 148 -4.56 -19.40 0.12
N VAL A 149 -4.45 -18.99 -1.14
CA VAL A 149 -3.59 -17.90 -1.59
C VAL A 149 -4.47 -16.80 -2.18
N CYS A 150 -4.49 -15.64 -1.52
CA CYS A 150 -5.29 -14.50 -1.93
C CYS A 150 -4.38 -13.39 -2.44
N ASN A 151 -4.64 -12.89 -3.65
CA ASN A 151 -3.97 -11.74 -4.22
C ASN A 151 -5.01 -10.65 -4.48
N MET A 152 -4.96 -9.57 -3.69
CA MET A 152 -5.94 -8.48 -3.80
C MET A 152 -5.73 -7.64 -5.06
N GLY A 153 -4.50 -7.53 -5.57
CA GLY A 153 -4.23 -6.80 -6.82
C GLY A 153 -4.87 -7.46 -8.04
N GLU A 154 -4.94 -8.79 -8.04
CA GLU A 154 -5.54 -9.59 -9.11
C GLU A 154 -7.02 -9.94 -8.87
N ASN A 155 -7.60 -9.59 -7.72
CA ASN A 155 -8.93 -10.07 -7.29
C ASN A 155 -9.09 -11.59 -7.40
N LYS A 156 -8.09 -12.31 -6.92
CA LYS A 156 -7.99 -13.75 -7.15
C LYS A 156 -7.73 -14.49 -5.85
N ILE A 157 -8.45 -15.59 -5.68
CA ILE A 157 -8.22 -16.56 -4.62
C ILE A 157 -7.88 -17.89 -5.30
N VAL A 158 -6.84 -18.56 -4.83
CA VAL A 158 -6.51 -19.92 -5.24
C VAL A 158 -6.65 -20.82 -4.02
N LEU A 159 -7.54 -21.81 -4.12
CA LEU A 159 -7.73 -22.85 -3.11
C LEU A 159 -6.99 -24.10 -3.53
N HIS A 160 -6.04 -24.50 -2.72
CA HIS A 160 -5.31 -25.76 -2.83
C HIS A 160 -5.82 -26.72 -1.73
N ILE A 161 -6.57 -27.75 -2.09
CA ILE A 161 -6.90 -28.85 -1.18
C ILE A 161 -5.92 -29.98 -1.44
N PHE A 162 -5.31 -30.52 -0.40
CA PHE A 162 -4.34 -31.61 -0.56
C PHE A 162 -4.98 -32.81 -1.28
N GLY A 163 -4.27 -33.36 -2.26
CA GLY A 163 -4.75 -34.45 -3.11
C GLY A 163 -5.76 -34.07 -4.18
N LYS A 164 -6.12 -32.76 -4.36
CA LYS A 164 -7.06 -32.29 -5.37
C LYS A 164 -6.46 -31.24 -6.29
N LYS A 165 -7.06 -31.04 -7.47
CA LYS A 165 -6.67 -29.95 -8.38
C LYS A 165 -6.99 -28.60 -7.75
N ALA A 166 -6.09 -27.63 -7.91
CA ALA A 166 -6.27 -26.28 -7.43
C ALA A 166 -7.51 -25.61 -8.07
N LYS A 167 -8.32 -24.94 -7.26
CA LYS A 167 -9.49 -24.19 -7.71
C LYS A 167 -9.15 -22.70 -7.70
N LYS A 168 -9.25 -22.05 -8.86
CA LYS A 168 -9.11 -20.59 -9.00
C LYS A 168 -10.49 -19.94 -8.87
N ILE A 169 -10.62 -18.96 -7.98
CA ILE A 169 -11.80 -18.16 -7.76
C ILE A 169 -11.46 -16.72 -8.10
N ARG A 170 -12.11 -16.16 -9.11
CA ARG A 170 -12.00 -14.74 -9.44
C ARG A 170 -13.16 -13.99 -8.78
N LEU A 171 -12.83 -12.93 -8.06
CA LEU A 171 -13.82 -12.06 -7.47
C LEU A 171 -14.22 -10.98 -8.48
N HIS A 172 -15.49 -10.60 -8.48
CA HIS A 172 -15.92 -9.45 -9.29
C HIS A 172 -15.24 -8.19 -8.76
N LYS A 173 -14.60 -7.45 -9.66
CA LYS A 173 -13.98 -6.18 -9.33
C LYS A 173 -15.07 -5.16 -9.01
N ARG A 174 -15.14 -4.69 -7.78
CA ARG A 174 -15.99 -3.54 -7.41
C ARG A 174 -15.25 -2.26 -7.78
N LEU A 175 -15.99 -1.35 -8.41
CA LEU A 175 -15.47 -0.06 -8.86
C LEU A 175 -15.59 1.05 -7.80
N ASP A 176 -16.26 0.74 -6.69
CA ASP A 176 -16.42 1.63 -5.56
C ASP A 176 -15.14 1.69 -4.68
N ALA A 177 -15.02 2.76 -3.90
CA ALA A 177 -13.88 2.98 -3.02
C ALA A 177 -13.70 1.78 -2.06
N HIS A 178 -12.44 1.41 -1.84
CA HIS A 178 -12.03 0.27 -0.99
C HIS A 178 -12.75 -1.05 -1.30
N GLY A 179 -13.16 -1.27 -2.59
CA GLY A 179 -13.81 -2.50 -3.02
C GLY A 179 -15.17 -2.75 -2.35
N GLY A 180 -15.87 -1.69 -1.93
CA GLY A 180 -17.14 -1.73 -1.23
C GLY A 180 -17.03 -1.93 0.28
N GLY A 181 -15.83 -1.88 0.84
CA GLY A 181 -15.60 -1.97 2.28
C GLY A 181 -16.28 -0.84 3.06
N ASP A 182 -16.13 0.40 2.57
CA ASP A 182 -16.72 1.58 3.20
C ASP A 182 -18.24 1.48 3.31
N LYS A 183 -18.90 1.07 2.22
CA LYS A 183 -20.36 0.87 2.21
C LYS A 183 -20.80 -0.16 3.23
N ARG A 184 -20.10 -1.31 3.28
CA ARG A 184 -20.43 -2.37 4.25
C ARG A 184 -20.20 -1.94 5.69
N LEU A 185 -19.14 -1.19 5.95
CA LEU A 185 -18.86 -0.64 7.27
C LEU A 185 -19.99 0.28 7.72
N MET A 186 -20.46 1.17 6.84
CA MET A 186 -21.56 2.07 7.13
C MET A 186 -22.89 1.32 7.33
N GLU A 187 -23.16 0.28 6.51
CA GLU A 187 -24.34 -0.57 6.68
C GLU A 187 -24.32 -1.32 8.02
N TYR A 188 -23.16 -1.80 8.44
CA TYR A 188 -22.98 -2.47 9.73
C TYR A 188 -23.24 -1.52 10.89
N PHE A 189 -22.62 -0.33 10.83
CA PHE A 189 -22.79 0.71 11.84
C PHE A 189 -24.24 1.20 11.96
N ALA A 190 -24.97 1.27 10.85
CA ALA A 190 -26.37 1.68 10.87
C ALA A 190 -27.30 0.60 11.46
N LYS A 191 -26.95 -0.69 11.27
CA LYS A 191 -27.76 -1.82 11.83
C LYS A 191 -27.58 -1.99 13.33
N ASP A 192 -26.38 -1.74 13.86
CA ASP A 192 -26.11 -1.84 15.30
C ASP A 192 -26.71 -0.70 16.13
N LYS A 193 -27.28 0.32 15.49
CA LYS A 193 -27.95 1.46 16.15
C LYS A 193 -29.49 1.43 16.09
N LEU A 194 -30.04 0.39 15.50
CA LEU A 194 -31.49 0.13 15.44
C LEU A 194 -31.83 -1.12 16.24
#